data_6cbc41eeb29c7aed46acd10be957b71f
#
_entry.id   6cbc41eeb29c7aed46acd10be957b71f
#
_cell.length_a   1.000
_cell.length_b   1.000
_cell.length_c   1.000
_cell.angle_alpha   90.00
_cell.angle_beta   90.00
_cell.angle_gamma   90.00
#
_symmetry.space_group_name_H-M   'P 1'
#
loop_
_entity.id
_entity.type
_entity.pdbx_description
1 polymer ?
#
loop_
_entity_poly.entity_id
_entity_poly.type
_entity_poly.pdbx_seq_one_letter_code
_entity_poly.pdbx_strand_id
1 'polypeptide(L)'
;MKRGLLILTLLSAAFLAGAPLRAELGDPSVTPASYYGDNDLRDYYQATVAMRKLSESTVALFAPRGLVRGADGNYTVRQVNLRQRFNLQDGEAFAEQPAAAYCSGVLVGPDLVLTAGHCFQPDPRGGPCGSVRFLFGYAVGRAGSLPSSFPAEDVYGCKEIVAQQVRDDGTNIVCRNGSCTQGASVGKGADYALVRLDRAVANRTPLAISRTAISAGASVGAIGYPSGMPVKIQETGATVRTVTRSGYFVADLDTFGGNYGSPVFNMETFRIEGILVRGGVDYVYTAQGSTATVNDPRNPNNYEPGRANVYEQNGGRGEDVTLISEVQALIPATEMEAALDNAGSLRGQRGGSPRPVPAVYTPGQGGYSVQPALYTVPEPSAPQPISI
;
A
#
# COMPACT_ATOMS: atom_id res chain seq x y z
N MET A 1 -13.13 -92.05 35.58
CA MET A 1 -11.96 -91.77 34.72
C MET A 1 -12.44 -91.20 33.44
N LYS A 2 -12.50 -89.89 33.22
CA LYS A 2 -12.56 -89.17 31.97
C LYS A 2 -11.98 -87.81 32.15
N ARG A 3 -10.82 -87.54 31.53
CA ARG A 3 -10.11 -86.31 31.54
C ARG A 3 -10.84 -85.33 30.56
N GLY A 4 -11.31 -84.17 31.10
CA GLY A 4 -11.84 -83.08 30.30
C GLY A 4 -10.70 -82.09 30.02
N LEU A 5 -10.48 -81.82 28.75
CA LEU A 5 -9.51 -80.89 28.25
C LEU A 5 -10.12 -79.46 28.23
N LEU A 6 -9.54 -78.60 29.03
CA LEU A 6 -9.93 -77.20 29.08
C LEU A 6 -9.17 -76.45 27.97
N ILE A 7 -9.88 -75.95 26.97
CA ILE A 7 -9.36 -75.08 25.91
C ILE A 7 -9.43 -73.65 26.42
N LEU A 8 -8.29 -73.03 26.69
CA LEU A 8 -8.15 -71.64 27.07
C LEU A 8 -8.09 -70.77 25.79
N THR A 9 -9.19 -70.09 25.47
CA THR A 9 -9.20 -69.12 24.37
C THR A 9 -8.65 -67.81 24.87
N LEU A 10 -7.45 -67.44 24.38
CA LEU A 10 -6.85 -66.12 24.56
C LEU A 10 -7.59 -65.10 23.66
N LEU A 11 -8.39 -64.22 24.23
CA LEU A 11 -8.87 -63.00 23.57
C LEU A 11 -7.71 -61.99 23.52
N SER A 12 -7.16 -61.80 22.33
CA SER A 12 -6.24 -60.70 22.08
C SER A 12 -7.04 -59.41 21.98
N ALA A 13 -7.00 -58.55 23.03
CA ALA A 13 -7.48 -57.20 22.94
C ALA A 13 -6.50 -56.31 22.14
N ALA A 14 -6.85 -56.02 20.90
CA ALA A 14 -6.15 -55.02 20.10
C ALA A 14 -6.40 -53.63 20.72
N PHE A 15 -5.42 -53.09 21.41
CA PHE A 15 -5.36 -51.68 21.78
C PHE A 15 -5.16 -50.88 20.51
N LEU A 16 -6.22 -50.25 20.00
CA LEU A 16 -6.13 -49.15 19.06
C LEU A 16 -5.48 -47.96 19.81
N ALA A 17 -4.19 -47.82 19.69
CA ALA A 17 -3.47 -46.64 20.06
C ALA A 17 -3.97 -45.51 19.17
N GLY A 18 -4.85 -44.67 19.68
CA GLY A 18 -5.23 -43.42 19.07
C GLY A 18 -3.96 -42.55 18.94
N ALA A 19 -3.52 -42.30 17.71
CA ALA A 19 -2.48 -41.33 17.46
C ALA A 19 -2.94 -39.98 18.05
N PRO A 20 -2.08 -39.26 18.80
CA PRO A 20 -2.44 -37.91 19.23
C PRO A 20 -2.66 -37.07 17.99
N LEU A 21 -3.79 -36.39 17.90
CA LEU A 21 -4.00 -35.27 16.98
C LEU A 21 -2.88 -34.27 17.28
N ARG A 22 -1.81 -34.33 16.52
CA ARG A 22 -0.87 -33.24 16.44
C ARG A 22 -1.63 -32.09 15.77
N ALA A 23 -2.01 -31.08 16.54
CA ALA A 23 -2.31 -29.81 15.97
C ALA A 23 -1.14 -29.46 15.06
N GLU A 24 -1.38 -29.31 13.77
CA GLU A 24 -0.41 -28.73 12.86
C GLU A 24 -0.14 -27.32 13.35
N LEU A 25 0.88 -27.17 14.18
CA LEU A 25 1.60 -25.92 14.33
C LEU A 25 2.09 -25.64 12.92
N GLY A 26 1.62 -24.51 12.33
CA GLY A 26 1.97 -24.10 10.99
C GLY A 26 3.47 -24.26 10.77
N ASP A 27 3.83 -24.69 9.57
CA ASP A 27 5.20 -24.93 9.14
C ASP A 27 6.11 -23.75 9.54
N PRO A 28 7.13 -23.95 10.40
CA PRO A 28 8.05 -22.90 10.82
C PRO A 28 8.93 -22.38 9.67
N SER A 29 8.83 -22.94 8.45
CA SER A 29 9.54 -22.50 7.26
C SER A 29 8.84 -21.35 6.50
N VAL A 30 7.60 -20.97 6.86
CA VAL A 30 6.90 -19.84 6.25
C VAL A 30 7.40 -18.55 6.91
N THR A 31 8.43 -17.96 6.34
CA THR A 31 8.92 -16.63 6.73
C THR A 31 8.00 -15.57 6.14
N PRO A 32 7.39 -14.71 6.94
CA PRO A 32 6.58 -13.59 6.46
C PRO A 32 7.45 -12.48 5.82
N ALA A 33 7.00 -11.70 4.84
CA ALA A 33 7.80 -10.70 4.11
C ALA A 33 7.04 -9.42 3.76
N SER A 34 7.81 -8.34 3.60
CA SER A 34 7.36 -7.08 3.01
C SER A 34 7.86 -6.87 1.58
N TYR A 35 8.83 -7.66 1.16
CA TYR A 35 9.22 -7.79 -0.26
C TYR A 35 8.80 -9.14 -0.81
N TYR A 36 8.32 -9.16 -2.04
CA TYR A 36 7.99 -10.36 -2.79
C TYR A 36 9.00 -10.52 -3.94
N GLY A 37 10.00 -11.39 -3.74
CA GLY A 37 11.14 -11.52 -4.63
C GLY A 37 12.21 -10.45 -4.35
N ASP A 38 12.55 -9.68 -5.35
CA ASP A 38 13.49 -8.55 -5.25
C ASP A 38 12.78 -7.31 -4.68
N ASN A 39 13.54 -6.40 -4.09
CA ASN A 39 13.01 -5.10 -3.66
C ASN A 39 12.80 -4.19 -4.87
N ASP A 40 11.55 -4.03 -5.29
CA ASP A 40 11.13 -3.19 -6.41
C ASP A 40 10.79 -1.74 -6.03
N LEU A 41 10.90 -1.38 -4.75
CA LEU A 41 10.65 -0.01 -4.29
C LEU A 41 11.74 0.95 -4.79
N ARG A 42 11.30 2.10 -5.30
CA ARG A 42 12.17 3.18 -5.81
C ARG A 42 11.84 4.49 -5.13
N ASP A 43 12.87 5.29 -4.87
CA ASP A 43 12.68 6.70 -4.53
C ASP A 43 12.11 7.48 -5.72
N TYR A 44 11.45 8.61 -5.44
CA TYR A 44 10.86 9.47 -6.47
C TYR A 44 11.83 9.76 -7.64
N TYR A 45 13.09 10.10 -7.37
CA TYR A 45 14.05 10.44 -8.43
C TYR A 45 14.45 9.25 -9.32
N GLN A 46 14.23 8.02 -8.87
CA GLN A 46 14.58 6.78 -9.59
C GLN A 46 13.45 6.26 -10.48
N ALA A 47 12.21 6.67 -10.19
CA ALA A 47 11.02 6.20 -10.88
C ALA A 47 10.88 6.82 -12.28
N THR A 48 10.08 6.20 -13.14
CA THR A 48 9.75 6.74 -14.46
C THR A 48 9.02 8.08 -14.36
N VAL A 49 9.08 8.89 -15.41
CA VAL A 49 8.41 10.20 -15.46
C VAL A 49 6.91 10.06 -15.21
N ALA A 50 6.28 9.01 -15.78
CA ALA A 50 4.85 8.75 -15.59
C ALA A 50 4.51 8.51 -14.11
N MET A 51 5.23 7.60 -13.46
CA MET A 51 4.97 7.26 -12.05
C MET A 51 5.34 8.40 -11.09
N ARG A 52 6.40 9.16 -11.38
CA ARG A 52 6.70 10.40 -10.63
C ARG A 52 5.53 11.38 -10.69
N LYS A 53 4.92 11.54 -11.89
CA LYS A 53 3.76 12.45 -12.06
C LYS A 53 2.55 11.97 -11.27
N LEU A 54 2.25 10.68 -11.25
CA LEU A 54 1.20 10.12 -10.41
C LEU A 54 1.50 10.33 -8.91
N SER A 55 2.76 10.17 -8.51
CA SER A 55 3.16 10.32 -7.10
C SER A 55 3.01 11.74 -6.56
N GLU A 56 3.00 12.77 -7.41
CA GLU A 56 2.74 14.16 -6.99
C GLU A 56 1.34 14.34 -6.39
N SER A 57 0.39 13.47 -6.75
CA SER A 57 -0.98 13.46 -6.22
C SER A 57 -1.22 12.38 -5.16
N THR A 58 -0.16 11.69 -4.70
CA THR A 58 -0.17 10.87 -3.50
C THR A 58 0.18 11.71 -2.28
N VAL A 59 -0.39 11.38 -1.13
CA VAL A 59 -0.28 12.18 0.08
C VAL A 59 0.08 11.31 1.28
N ALA A 60 1.01 11.79 2.11
CA ALA A 60 1.37 11.17 3.38
C ALA A 60 0.46 11.67 4.49
N LEU A 61 -0.01 10.75 5.35
CA LEU A 61 -0.81 11.08 6.52
C LEU A 61 0.08 11.12 7.76
N PHE A 62 0.03 12.25 8.47
CA PHE A 62 0.80 12.49 9.69
C PHE A 62 -0.12 12.74 10.88
N ALA A 63 0.26 12.20 12.03
CA ALA A 63 -0.25 12.71 13.29
C ALA A 63 0.23 14.18 13.48
N PRO A 64 -0.53 15.05 14.16
CA PRO A 64 -0.16 16.47 14.30
C PRO A 64 1.23 16.69 14.91
N ARG A 65 1.71 15.78 15.74
CA ARG A 65 3.05 15.83 16.34
C ARG A 65 4.18 15.40 15.39
N GLY A 66 3.85 14.79 14.25
CA GLY A 66 4.80 14.35 13.23
C GLY A 66 5.26 15.49 12.32
N LEU A 67 4.45 16.56 12.22
CA LEU A 67 4.73 17.77 11.46
C LEU A 67 4.79 18.97 12.41
N VAL A 68 5.92 19.67 12.43
CA VAL A 68 6.14 20.83 13.30
C VAL A 68 6.20 22.07 12.43
N ARG A 69 5.33 23.06 12.72
CA ARG A 69 5.33 24.35 12.02
C ARG A 69 6.43 25.24 12.59
N GLY A 70 7.34 25.69 11.72
CA GLY A 70 8.40 26.63 12.07
C GLY A 70 7.91 28.06 12.16
N ALA A 71 8.77 28.95 12.68
CA ALA A 71 8.50 30.39 12.74
C ALA A 71 8.43 31.04 11.34
N ASP A 72 9.08 30.45 10.35
CA ASP A 72 9.03 30.82 8.93
C ASP A 72 7.72 30.42 8.24
N GLY A 73 6.82 29.73 8.96
CA GLY A 73 5.55 29.24 8.45
C GLY A 73 5.62 27.88 7.75
N ASN A 74 6.81 27.39 7.42
CA ASN A 74 7.00 26.06 6.83
C ASN A 74 6.83 24.95 7.87
N TYR A 75 6.65 23.73 7.37
CA TYR A 75 6.59 22.54 8.21
C TYR A 75 7.87 21.72 8.10
N THR A 76 8.28 21.11 9.20
CA THR A 76 9.36 20.12 9.24
C THR A 76 8.81 18.78 9.71
N VAL A 77 9.33 17.69 9.13
CA VAL A 77 9.06 16.35 9.58
C VAL A 77 9.96 16.00 10.74
N ARG A 78 9.43 15.37 11.79
CA ARG A 78 10.22 14.90 12.92
C ARG A 78 11.26 13.88 12.44
N GLN A 79 12.53 14.19 12.72
CA GLN A 79 13.69 13.42 12.24
C GLN A 79 13.98 12.22 13.16
N VAL A 80 13.32 11.09 12.86
CA VAL A 80 13.76 9.76 13.32
C VAL A 80 13.88 8.92 12.06
N ASN A 81 15.06 8.37 11.78
CA ASN A 81 15.25 7.55 10.58
C ASN A 81 14.65 6.14 10.75
N LEU A 82 14.51 5.43 9.64
CA LEU A 82 13.90 4.10 9.59
C LEU A 82 14.63 3.12 10.52
N ARG A 83 15.96 3.08 10.47
CA ARG A 83 16.78 2.20 11.28
C ARG A 83 16.56 2.45 12.77
N GLN A 84 16.58 3.68 13.21
CA GLN A 84 16.36 4.04 14.61
C GLN A 84 14.94 3.72 15.08
N ARG A 85 13.94 3.98 14.21
CA ARG A 85 12.53 3.76 14.56
C ARG A 85 12.22 2.28 14.77
N PHE A 86 12.79 1.42 13.95
CA PHE A 86 12.49 -0.02 13.94
C PHE A 86 13.66 -0.89 14.41
N ASN A 87 14.73 -0.31 14.95
CA ASN A 87 15.94 -1.03 15.37
C ASN A 87 16.41 -2.03 14.30
N LEU A 88 16.74 -1.53 13.11
CA LEU A 88 17.14 -2.37 11.99
C LEU A 88 18.67 -2.51 11.91
N GLN A 89 19.10 -3.62 11.32
CA GLN A 89 20.52 -3.90 11.07
C GLN A 89 21.11 -2.93 10.05
N ASP A 90 22.43 -2.86 10.02
CA ASP A 90 23.16 -2.10 9.00
C ASP A 90 22.94 -2.72 7.61
N GLY A 91 22.83 -1.86 6.59
CA GLY A 91 22.65 -2.29 5.20
C GLY A 91 21.21 -2.48 4.76
N GLU A 92 20.22 -2.33 5.65
CA GLU A 92 18.81 -2.33 5.23
C GLU A 92 18.52 -1.18 4.25
N ALA A 93 17.69 -1.47 3.24
CA ALA A 93 17.30 -0.47 2.26
C ALA A 93 16.61 0.73 2.92
N PHE A 94 16.94 1.94 2.48
CA PHE A 94 16.35 3.20 2.95
C PHE A 94 16.56 3.50 4.47
N ALA A 95 17.43 2.77 5.16
CA ALA A 95 17.61 2.81 6.63
C ALA A 95 17.81 4.22 7.19
N GLU A 96 18.46 5.12 6.46
CA GLU A 96 18.77 6.48 6.90
C GLU A 96 17.67 7.51 6.52
N GLN A 97 16.61 7.09 5.85
CA GLN A 97 15.52 8.00 5.50
C GLN A 97 14.61 8.28 6.70
N PRO A 98 14.03 9.49 6.82
CA PRO A 98 13.10 9.80 7.90
C PRO A 98 11.86 8.91 7.81
N ALA A 99 11.29 8.55 8.97
CA ALA A 99 10.18 7.63 9.10
C ALA A 99 9.14 8.20 10.07
N ALA A 100 8.18 8.99 9.58
CA ALA A 100 7.27 9.75 10.43
C ALA A 100 5.79 9.73 10.03
N ALA A 101 5.46 9.45 8.77
CA ALA A 101 4.08 9.22 8.35
C ALA A 101 3.54 7.90 8.94
N TYR A 102 2.21 7.77 9.01
CA TYR A 102 1.58 6.54 9.51
C TYR A 102 0.65 5.87 8.51
N CYS A 103 0.20 6.61 7.50
CA CYS A 103 -0.65 6.13 6.41
C CYS A 103 -0.38 6.93 5.13
N SER A 104 -0.95 6.44 4.05
CA SER A 104 -0.89 7.00 2.70
C SER A 104 -2.29 7.37 2.20
N GLY A 105 -2.37 8.15 1.13
CA GLY A 105 -3.63 8.46 0.46
C GLY A 105 -3.40 8.99 -0.94
N VAL A 106 -4.47 9.23 -1.67
CA VAL A 106 -4.42 9.73 -3.05
C VAL A 106 -5.52 10.75 -3.32
N LEU A 107 -5.17 11.81 -4.03
CA LEU A 107 -6.10 12.84 -4.48
C LEU A 107 -6.96 12.30 -5.63
N VAL A 108 -8.28 12.21 -5.41
CA VAL A 108 -9.27 11.68 -6.38
C VAL A 108 -10.36 12.72 -6.75
N GLY A 109 -10.24 13.92 -6.25
CA GLY A 109 -11.08 15.08 -6.57
C GLY A 109 -10.38 16.36 -6.15
N PRO A 110 -10.87 17.55 -6.44
CA PRO A 110 -10.18 18.81 -6.14
C PRO A 110 -9.79 18.98 -4.66
N ASP A 111 -10.59 18.43 -3.76
CA ASP A 111 -10.41 18.44 -2.30
C ASP A 111 -10.68 17.08 -1.67
N LEU A 112 -10.73 16.00 -2.47
CA LEU A 112 -11.05 14.66 -2.02
C LEU A 112 -9.82 13.75 -2.02
N VAL A 113 -9.52 13.16 -0.88
CA VAL A 113 -8.48 12.15 -0.70
C VAL A 113 -9.12 10.81 -0.36
N LEU A 114 -8.72 9.77 -1.09
CA LEU A 114 -9.04 8.37 -0.79
C LEU A 114 -7.88 7.76 -0.01
N THR A 115 -8.18 7.03 1.08
CA THR A 115 -7.22 6.37 1.95
C THR A 115 -7.87 5.16 2.63
N ALA A 116 -7.12 4.41 3.46
CA ALA A 116 -7.68 3.32 4.25
C ALA A 116 -8.55 3.84 5.40
N GLY A 117 -9.64 3.16 5.67
CA GLY A 117 -10.59 3.54 6.70
C GLY A 117 -10.01 3.47 8.10
N HIS A 118 -9.22 2.43 8.39
CA HIS A 118 -8.58 2.26 9.69
C HIS A 118 -7.51 3.32 10.02
N CYS A 119 -7.07 4.14 9.04
CA CYS A 119 -6.21 5.30 9.27
C CYS A 119 -6.91 6.41 10.06
N PHE A 120 -8.24 6.38 10.17
CA PHE A 120 -9.05 7.31 10.93
C PHE A 120 -9.64 6.60 12.14
N GLN A 121 -8.91 6.62 13.25
CA GLN A 121 -9.41 6.14 14.53
C GLN A 121 -10.29 7.22 15.18
N PRO A 122 -11.39 6.84 15.87
CA PRO A 122 -12.15 7.80 16.66
C PRO A 122 -11.24 8.42 17.73
N ASP A 123 -11.02 9.73 17.65
CA ASP A 123 -10.35 10.49 18.72
C ASP A 123 -11.43 11.13 19.60
N PRO A 124 -11.54 10.74 20.88
CA PRO A 124 -12.55 11.31 21.80
C PRO A 124 -12.38 12.81 22.02
N ARG A 125 -11.24 13.41 21.64
CA ARG A 125 -10.92 14.82 21.89
C ARG A 125 -11.15 15.76 20.70
N GLY A 126 -11.32 15.27 19.49
CA GLY A 126 -11.41 16.14 18.31
C GLY A 126 -12.13 15.51 17.11
N GLY A 127 -12.73 14.35 17.31
CA GLY A 127 -13.29 13.58 16.21
C GLY A 127 -12.19 13.08 15.24
N PRO A 128 -12.57 12.27 14.27
CA PRO A 128 -11.58 11.61 13.37
C PRO A 128 -10.77 12.60 12.51
N CYS A 129 -11.28 13.80 12.26
CA CYS A 129 -10.61 14.81 11.45
C CYS A 129 -9.54 15.64 12.18
N GLY A 130 -9.66 15.81 13.52
CA GLY A 130 -8.74 16.70 14.27
C GLY A 130 -7.31 16.19 14.39
N SER A 131 -7.10 14.89 14.20
CA SER A 131 -5.85 14.19 14.47
C SER A 131 -4.99 13.92 13.24
N VAL A 132 -5.36 14.42 12.06
CA VAL A 132 -4.65 14.11 10.79
C VAL A 132 -4.15 15.37 10.10
N ARG A 133 -2.93 15.28 9.55
CA ARG A 133 -2.39 16.23 8.57
C ARG A 133 -1.98 15.47 7.32
N PHE A 134 -2.30 16.05 6.18
CA PHE A 134 -1.99 15.53 4.85
C PHE A 134 -0.84 16.35 4.29
N LEU A 135 0.27 15.70 3.97
CA LEU A 135 1.45 16.34 3.37
C LEU A 135 1.67 15.78 1.97
N PHE A 136 1.57 16.63 0.97
CA PHE A 136 2.02 16.34 -0.39
C PHE A 136 3.50 16.66 -0.57
N GLY A 137 4.16 16.00 -1.54
CA GLY A 137 5.55 16.29 -1.87
C GLY A 137 6.58 15.74 -0.87
N TYR A 138 6.20 14.83 0.04
CA TYR A 138 7.13 14.15 0.92
C TYR A 138 7.90 13.09 0.11
N ALA A 139 8.99 13.51 -0.53
CA ALA A 139 9.74 12.73 -1.51
C ALA A 139 11.25 12.98 -1.46
N VAL A 140 12.05 11.97 -1.80
CA VAL A 140 13.49 12.12 -2.06
C VAL A 140 13.65 12.50 -3.53
N GLY A 141 13.90 13.78 -3.79
CA GLY A 141 13.96 14.34 -5.15
C GLY A 141 15.26 14.05 -5.90
N ARG A 142 16.34 13.71 -5.18
CA ARG A 142 17.65 13.31 -5.73
C ARG A 142 18.43 12.49 -4.69
N ALA A 143 19.38 11.69 -5.17
CA ALA A 143 20.22 10.88 -4.30
C ALA A 143 20.89 11.73 -3.18
N GLY A 144 20.83 11.22 -1.93
CA GLY A 144 21.45 11.85 -0.77
C GLY A 144 20.75 13.11 -0.25
N SER A 145 19.64 13.57 -0.86
CA SER A 145 18.90 14.76 -0.43
C SER A 145 17.62 14.36 0.28
N LEU A 146 17.67 14.29 1.60
CA LEU A 146 16.50 13.97 2.40
C LEU A 146 15.58 15.19 2.56
N PRO A 147 14.25 14.99 2.39
CA PRO A 147 13.29 16.07 2.56
C PRO A 147 13.19 16.47 4.03
N SER A 148 13.33 17.75 4.33
CA SER A 148 13.34 18.24 5.71
C SER A 148 12.36 19.38 5.97
N SER A 149 12.02 20.18 4.95
CA SER A 149 11.14 21.35 5.07
C SER A 149 10.12 21.38 3.94
N PHE A 150 8.87 21.74 4.27
CA PHE A 150 7.74 21.73 3.37
C PHE A 150 6.94 23.02 3.51
N PRO A 151 6.54 23.67 2.41
CA PRO A 151 5.73 24.87 2.46
C PRO A 151 4.34 24.57 3.05
N ALA A 152 3.75 25.54 3.74
CA ALA A 152 2.45 25.38 4.39
C ALA A 152 1.32 25.06 3.39
N GLU A 153 1.47 25.46 2.14
CA GLU A 153 0.53 25.19 1.05
C GLU A 153 0.43 23.69 0.70
N ASP A 154 1.47 22.90 0.96
CA ASP A 154 1.48 21.46 0.75
C ASP A 154 0.90 20.65 1.94
N VAL A 155 0.59 21.32 3.06
CA VAL A 155 0.03 20.70 4.27
C VAL A 155 -1.46 21.05 4.40
N TYR A 156 -2.30 20.02 4.45
CA TYR A 156 -3.75 20.14 4.51
C TYR A 156 -4.30 19.55 5.81
N GLY A 157 -5.43 20.08 6.26
CA GLY A 157 -6.25 19.52 7.33
C GLY A 157 -7.40 18.68 6.77
N CYS A 158 -7.98 17.85 7.63
CA CYS A 158 -9.23 17.18 7.35
C CYS A 158 -10.40 18.13 7.66
N LYS A 159 -11.35 18.28 6.72
CA LYS A 159 -12.61 19.00 6.92
C LYS A 159 -13.70 18.04 7.39
N GLU A 160 -13.86 16.92 6.69
CA GLU A 160 -14.88 15.92 7.01
C GLU A 160 -14.51 14.55 6.41
N ILE A 161 -15.04 13.49 7.01
CA ILE A 161 -15.05 12.15 6.42
C ILE A 161 -16.37 12.01 5.66
N VAL A 162 -16.29 12.05 4.33
CA VAL A 162 -17.45 11.90 3.43
C VAL A 162 -18.02 10.48 3.53
N ALA A 163 -17.13 9.50 3.55
CA ALA A 163 -17.48 8.10 3.71
C ALA A 163 -16.32 7.33 4.32
N GLN A 164 -16.63 6.36 5.18
CA GLN A 164 -15.66 5.43 5.73
C GLN A 164 -16.30 4.05 5.87
N GLN A 165 -15.54 3.04 5.58
CA GLN A 165 -15.86 1.66 5.91
C GLN A 165 -14.60 0.97 6.41
N VAL A 166 -14.72 0.22 7.51
CA VAL A 166 -13.69 -0.68 8.01
C VAL A 166 -14.36 -2.00 8.31
N ARG A 167 -14.04 -3.02 7.53
CA ARG A 167 -14.50 -4.38 7.77
C ARG A 167 -13.31 -5.30 7.94
N ASP A 168 -13.07 -5.69 9.18
CA ASP A 168 -12.04 -6.67 9.53
C ASP A 168 -12.60 -7.64 10.59
N ASP A 169 -11.87 -8.70 10.92
CA ASP A 169 -12.27 -9.66 11.92
C ASP A 169 -12.62 -8.94 13.25
N GLY A 170 -13.84 -9.15 13.72
CA GLY A 170 -14.36 -8.52 14.93
C GLY A 170 -14.87 -7.08 14.76
N THR A 171 -14.61 -6.40 13.64
CA THR A 171 -14.94 -4.98 13.48
C THR A 171 -15.67 -4.70 12.17
N ASN A 172 -16.78 -3.95 12.25
CA ASN A 172 -17.46 -3.37 11.10
C ASN A 172 -17.87 -1.93 11.45
N ILE A 173 -17.20 -0.95 10.83
CA ILE A 173 -17.50 0.48 10.97
C ILE A 173 -17.97 0.98 9.61
N VAL A 174 -19.10 1.68 9.58
CA VAL A 174 -19.62 2.34 8.39
C VAL A 174 -20.00 3.76 8.75
N CYS A 175 -19.39 4.74 8.08
CA CYS A 175 -19.72 6.15 8.24
C CYS A 175 -20.18 6.72 6.89
N ARG A 176 -21.22 7.57 6.93
CA ARG A 176 -21.70 8.35 5.80
C ARG A 176 -22.15 9.72 6.30
N ASN A 177 -21.66 10.79 5.68
CA ASN A 177 -22.03 12.17 6.01
C ASN A 177 -21.98 12.48 7.51
N GLY A 178 -20.91 12.06 8.18
CA GLY A 178 -20.69 12.30 9.62
C GLY A 178 -21.45 11.36 10.57
N SER A 179 -22.34 10.49 10.09
CA SER A 179 -23.02 9.48 10.91
C SER A 179 -22.30 8.14 10.79
N CYS A 180 -21.97 7.52 11.94
CA CYS A 180 -21.25 6.25 12.00
C CYS A 180 -22.08 5.18 12.72
N THR A 181 -22.02 3.96 12.21
CA THR A 181 -22.47 2.75 12.89
C THR A 181 -21.26 1.84 13.10
N GLN A 182 -21.23 1.19 14.27
CA GLN A 182 -20.21 0.21 14.59
C GLN A 182 -20.87 -1.10 15.04
N GLY A 183 -20.32 -2.22 14.57
CA GLY A 183 -20.79 -3.56 14.89
C GLY A 183 -19.69 -4.59 14.83
N ALA A 184 -20.04 -5.84 15.10
CA ALA A 184 -19.16 -6.97 14.87
C ALA A 184 -19.17 -7.39 13.41
N SER A 185 -18.07 -7.92 12.91
CA SER A 185 -17.95 -8.57 11.60
C SER A 185 -17.29 -9.93 11.74
N VAL A 186 -17.66 -10.83 10.85
CA VAL A 186 -16.95 -12.08 10.64
C VAL A 186 -16.26 -11.99 9.27
N GLY A 187 -14.94 -12.13 9.28
CA GLY A 187 -14.10 -12.06 8.09
C GLY A 187 -13.83 -10.63 7.59
N LYS A 188 -12.83 -10.57 6.75
CA LYS A 188 -12.29 -9.34 6.16
C LYS A 188 -13.13 -8.86 4.99
N GLY A 189 -13.10 -7.55 4.75
CA GLY A 189 -13.81 -6.91 3.64
C GLY A 189 -13.19 -5.57 3.26
N ALA A 190 -14.00 -4.71 2.66
CA ALA A 190 -13.58 -3.38 2.26
C ALA A 190 -13.15 -2.54 3.47
N ASP A 191 -12.09 -1.76 3.28
CA ASP A 191 -11.53 -0.84 4.26
C ASP A 191 -11.11 0.42 3.49
N TYR A 192 -11.85 1.53 3.64
CA TYR A 192 -11.56 2.80 2.98
C TYR A 192 -12.11 3.98 3.75
N ALA A 193 -11.52 5.16 3.51
CA ALA A 193 -12.09 6.45 3.86
C ALA A 193 -11.96 7.42 2.67
N LEU A 194 -13.04 8.09 2.33
CA LEU A 194 -13.07 9.23 1.42
C LEU A 194 -13.17 10.49 2.27
N VAL A 195 -12.15 11.33 2.21
CA VAL A 195 -11.95 12.46 3.10
C VAL A 195 -11.95 13.75 2.30
N ARG A 196 -12.70 14.74 2.77
CA ARG A 196 -12.62 16.11 2.25
C ARG A 196 -11.56 16.89 3.01
N LEU A 197 -10.66 17.49 2.28
CA LEU A 197 -9.64 18.39 2.82
C LEU A 197 -10.23 19.76 3.19
N ASP A 198 -9.51 20.52 4.00
CA ASP A 198 -9.90 21.86 4.46
C ASP A 198 -9.96 22.89 3.32
N ARG A 199 -9.34 22.62 2.19
CA ARG A 199 -9.36 23.43 0.97
C ARG A 199 -9.02 22.58 -0.26
N ALA A 200 -9.32 23.11 -1.45
CA ALA A 200 -8.91 22.51 -2.72
C ALA A 200 -7.39 22.48 -2.83
N VAL A 201 -6.86 21.37 -3.41
CA VAL A 201 -5.43 21.18 -3.61
C VAL A 201 -5.00 21.91 -4.89
N ALA A 202 -4.11 22.86 -4.73
CA ALA A 202 -3.54 23.60 -5.86
C ALA A 202 -2.39 22.82 -6.50
N ASN A 203 -2.19 23.02 -7.81
CA ASN A 203 -1.03 22.53 -8.58
C ASN A 203 -0.87 20.99 -8.60
N ARG A 204 -1.94 20.23 -8.33
CA ARG A 204 -1.96 18.77 -8.39
C ARG A 204 -3.23 18.29 -9.08
N THR A 205 -3.10 17.27 -9.88
CA THR A 205 -4.21 16.72 -10.67
C THR A 205 -4.84 15.54 -9.93
N PRO A 206 -6.16 15.56 -9.65
CA PRO A 206 -6.85 14.38 -9.17
C PRO A 206 -6.68 13.20 -10.11
N LEU A 207 -6.31 12.03 -9.56
CA LEU A 207 -5.97 10.88 -10.37
C LEU A 207 -7.21 10.13 -10.85
N ALA A 208 -7.05 9.44 -11.98
CA ALA A 208 -8.07 8.61 -12.59
C ALA A 208 -8.27 7.31 -11.80
N ILE A 209 -9.51 6.95 -11.54
CA ILE A 209 -9.87 5.63 -11.01
C ILE A 209 -10.33 4.70 -12.11
N SER A 210 -10.22 3.39 -11.89
CA SER A 210 -10.84 2.39 -12.77
C SER A 210 -12.36 2.36 -12.55
N ARG A 211 -13.12 2.27 -13.65
CA ARG A 211 -14.57 2.07 -13.62
C ARG A 211 -14.95 0.66 -14.07
N THR A 212 -13.93 -0.17 -14.34
CA THR A 212 -14.08 -1.57 -14.76
C THR A 212 -13.45 -2.49 -13.73
N ALA A 213 -13.87 -3.75 -13.70
CA ALA A 213 -13.34 -4.72 -12.75
C ALA A 213 -11.93 -5.16 -13.16
N ILE A 214 -11.02 -5.23 -12.18
CA ILE A 214 -9.70 -5.84 -12.35
C ILE A 214 -9.80 -7.37 -12.34
N SER A 215 -8.86 -8.03 -13.00
CA SER A 215 -8.77 -9.49 -13.05
C SER A 215 -7.48 -10.01 -12.44
N ALA A 216 -7.49 -11.26 -11.98
CA ALA A 216 -6.28 -11.96 -11.60
C ALA A 216 -5.28 -12.02 -12.78
N GLY A 217 -3.99 -11.90 -12.48
CA GLY A 217 -2.91 -11.81 -13.45
C GLY A 217 -2.63 -10.39 -13.98
N ALA A 218 -3.48 -9.39 -13.66
CA ALA A 218 -3.20 -8.01 -14.04
C ALA A 218 -1.92 -7.51 -13.36
N SER A 219 -1.05 -6.84 -14.13
CA SER A 219 0.14 -6.17 -13.59
C SER A 219 -0.27 -4.92 -12.82
N VAL A 220 0.21 -4.80 -11.60
CA VAL A 220 -0.10 -3.68 -10.71
C VAL A 220 1.17 -3.06 -10.14
N GLY A 221 1.06 -1.82 -9.70
CA GLY A 221 2.10 -1.10 -8.97
C GLY A 221 1.48 -0.23 -7.88
N ALA A 222 2.29 0.24 -6.95
CA ALA A 222 1.82 1.04 -5.84
C ALA A 222 2.68 2.28 -5.62
N ILE A 223 2.07 3.33 -5.07
CA ILE A 223 2.75 4.56 -4.65
C ILE A 223 2.32 4.88 -3.24
N GLY A 224 3.28 5.00 -2.31
CA GLY A 224 2.92 5.31 -0.93
C GLY A 224 4.10 5.60 -0.03
N TYR A 225 3.87 5.53 1.29
CA TYR A 225 4.80 5.97 2.32
C TYR A 225 5.12 4.83 3.30
N PRO A 226 5.80 3.75 2.81
CA PRO A 226 6.10 2.57 3.61
C PRO A 226 6.90 2.95 4.85
N SER A 227 6.57 2.35 5.99
CA SER A 227 7.16 2.63 7.31
C SER A 227 7.19 4.11 7.70
N GLY A 228 6.42 4.94 6.99
CA GLY A 228 6.38 6.39 7.18
C GLY A 228 7.52 7.15 6.52
N MET A 229 8.29 6.52 5.63
CA MET A 229 9.35 7.13 4.82
C MET A 229 8.80 8.09 3.77
N PRO A 230 9.66 8.90 3.11
CA PRO A 230 9.33 9.59 1.87
C PRO A 230 8.79 8.61 0.83
N VAL A 231 7.97 9.12 -0.09
CA VAL A 231 7.26 8.31 -1.08
C VAL A 231 8.16 7.25 -1.72
N LYS A 232 7.64 6.03 -1.82
CA LYS A 232 8.18 4.93 -2.59
C LYS A 232 7.23 4.56 -3.71
N ILE A 233 7.80 4.13 -4.80
CA ILE A 233 7.11 3.81 -6.04
C ILE A 233 7.52 2.41 -6.46
N GLN A 234 6.55 1.51 -6.57
CA GLN A 234 6.71 0.21 -7.20
C GLN A 234 6.05 0.24 -8.58
N GLU A 235 6.84 0.01 -9.63
CA GLU A 235 6.38 0.05 -11.03
C GLU A 235 6.30 -1.33 -11.67
N THR A 236 6.99 -2.30 -11.09
CA THR A 236 7.18 -3.66 -11.63
C THR A 236 7.08 -4.69 -10.51
N GLY A 237 7.14 -5.96 -10.89
CA GLY A 237 7.27 -7.07 -9.97
C GLY A 237 5.95 -7.53 -9.35
N ALA A 238 4.86 -6.77 -9.44
CA ALA A 238 3.62 -7.13 -8.78
C ALA A 238 2.47 -7.48 -9.73
N THR A 239 1.70 -8.51 -9.33
CA THR A 239 0.51 -8.98 -10.04
C THR A 239 -0.66 -9.23 -9.08
N VAL A 240 -1.86 -9.13 -9.60
CA VAL A 240 -3.07 -9.55 -8.88
C VAL A 240 -3.11 -11.06 -8.80
N ARG A 241 -3.07 -11.62 -7.60
CA ARG A 241 -3.15 -13.08 -7.35
C ARG A 241 -4.59 -13.58 -7.38
N THR A 242 -5.50 -12.87 -6.73
CA THR A 242 -6.91 -13.23 -6.65
C THR A 242 -7.79 -12.02 -6.40
N VAL A 243 -9.02 -12.07 -6.90
CA VAL A 243 -10.07 -11.07 -6.63
C VAL A 243 -11.14 -11.74 -5.78
N THR A 244 -11.45 -11.15 -4.62
CA THR A 244 -12.42 -11.72 -3.68
C THR A 244 -13.82 -11.15 -3.91
N ARG A 245 -14.84 -11.84 -3.39
CA ARG A 245 -16.22 -11.32 -3.33
C ARG A 245 -16.45 -10.39 -2.12
N SER A 246 -15.45 -10.24 -1.27
CA SER A 246 -15.55 -9.47 -0.02
C SER A 246 -15.09 -8.01 -0.18
N GLY A 247 -14.90 -7.53 -1.42
CA GLY A 247 -14.58 -6.14 -1.71
C GLY A 247 -13.09 -5.82 -1.71
N TYR A 248 -12.21 -6.82 -1.87
CA TYR A 248 -10.77 -6.61 -2.03
C TYR A 248 -10.15 -7.64 -2.98
N PHE A 249 -8.97 -7.32 -3.50
CA PHE A 249 -8.10 -8.27 -4.19
C PHE A 249 -6.78 -8.43 -3.44
N VAL A 250 -6.03 -9.48 -3.78
CA VAL A 250 -4.72 -9.78 -3.20
C VAL A 250 -3.68 -9.66 -4.31
N ALA A 251 -2.56 -8.98 -4.02
CA ALA A 251 -1.43 -8.83 -4.93
C ALA A 251 -0.10 -9.03 -4.20
N ASP A 252 0.97 -9.32 -4.94
CA ASP A 252 2.34 -9.45 -4.43
C ASP A 252 3.09 -8.11 -4.48
N LEU A 253 2.54 -7.11 -3.80
CA LEU A 253 3.10 -5.77 -3.71
C LEU A 253 4.16 -5.69 -2.62
N ASP A 254 5.27 -5.01 -2.89
CA ASP A 254 6.28 -4.65 -1.91
C ASP A 254 5.76 -3.52 -1.03
N THR A 255 5.36 -3.84 0.18
CA THR A 255 4.76 -2.85 1.07
C THR A 255 5.15 -3.04 2.52
N PHE A 256 5.01 -1.98 3.30
CA PHE A 256 5.21 -1.95 4.76
C PHE A 256 4.07 -1.19 5.43
N GLY A 257 3.90 -1.36 6.73
CA GLY A 257 3.04 -0.50 7.52
C GLY A 257 3.32 0.96 7.21
N GLY A 258 2.27 1.78 7.07
CA GLY A 258 2.40 3.15 6.52
C GLY A 258 1.96 3.26 5.05
N ASN A 259 2.01 2.18 4.29
CA ASN A 259 1.41 2.12 2.95
C ASN A 259 -0.13 2.00 2.96
N TYR A 260 -0.77 1.82 4.11
CA TYR A 260 -2.23 1.74 4.17
C TYR A 260 -2.87 3.01 3.59
N GLY A 261 -3.75 2.84 2.60
CA GLY A 261 -4.33 3.91 1.80
C GLY A 261 -3.53 4.27 0.53
N SER A 262 -2.40 3.61 0.26
CA SER A 262 -1.66 3.77 -1.00
C SER A 262 -2.50 3.38 -2.20
N PRO A 263 -2.58 4.22 -3.25
CA PRO A 263 -3.19 3.81 -4.51
C PRO A 263 -2.42 2.67 -5.14
N VAL A 264 -3.18 1.69 -5.63
CA VAL A 264 -2.67 0.58 -6.44
C VAL A 264 -3.17 0.78 -7.86
N PHE A 265 -2.22 0.89 -8.79
CA PHE A 265 -2.46 1.20 -10.20
C PHE A 265 -2.40 -0.05 -11.05
N ASN A 266 -3.25 -0.12 -12.04
CA ASN A 266 -3.06 -1.01 -13.17
C ASN A 266 -1.96 -0.43 -14.06
N MET A 267 -0.90 -1.20 -14.29
CA MET A 267 0.29 -0.71 -14.99
C MET A 267 0.11 -0.60 -16.53
N GLU A 268 -1.01 -1.06 -17.06
CA GLU A 268 -1.37 -0.87 -18.48
C GLU A 268 -2.20 0.40 -18.69
N THR A 269 -3.09 0.72 -17.73
CA THR A 269 -4.06 1.83 -17.87
C THR A 269 -3.69 3.06 -17.03
N PHE A 270 -2.80 2.93 -16.04
CA PHE A 270 -2.46 3.94 -15.04
C PHE A 270 -3.66 4.46 -14.23
N ARG A 271 -4.72 3.64 -14.13
CA ARG A 271 -5.89 3.92 -13.31
C ARG A 271 -5.76 3.24 -11.95
N ILE A 272 -6.31 3.87 -10.92
CA ILE A 272 -6.37 3.31 -9.59
C ILE A 272 -7.40 2.19 -9.57
N GLU A 273 -6.96 0.98 -9.27
CA GLU A 273 -7.81 -0.20 -9.12
C GLU A 273 -8.29 -0.41 -7.68
N GLY A 274 -7.58 0.20 -6.72
CA GLY A 274 -7.91 0.11 -5.31
C GLY A 274 -6.88 0.80 -4.43
N ILE A 275 -7.01 0.60 -3.13
CA ILE A 275 -6.09 1.10 -2.11
C ILE A 275 -5.62 -0.04 -1.20
N LEU A 276 -4.33 -0.04 -0.88
CA LEU A 276 -3.73 -1.00 0.03
C LEU A 276 -4.29 -0.82 1.45
N VAL A 277 -4.67 -1.91 2.11
CA VAL A 277 -5.29 -1.84 3.43
C VAL A 277 -4.78 -2.85 4.45
N ARG A 278 -4.18 -3.95 4.04
CA ARG A 278 -3.63 -4.97 4.92
C ARG A 278 -2.46 -5.66 4.23
N GLY A 279 -1.47 -6.05 5.00
CA GLY A 279 -0.29 -6.70 4.48
C GLY A 279 0.25 -7.82 5.35
N GLY A 280 1.42 -8.28 4.99
CA GLY A 280 2.23 -9.24 5.74
C GLY A 280 2.95 -8.59 6.93
N VAL A 281 3.95 -9.28 7.42
CA VAL A 281 4.85 -8.81 8.49
C VAL A 281 5.98 -7.98 7.88
N ASP A 282 6.24 -6.80 8.43
CA ASP A 282 7.21 -5.86 7.88
C ASP A 282 8.66 -6.24 8.21
N TYR A 283 8.92 -6.59 9.47
CA TYR A 283 10.26 -6.83 9.99
C TYR A 283 10.32 -8.08 10.85
N VAL A 284 11.43 -8.80 10.74
CA VAL A 284 11.77 -9.96 11.59
C VAL A 284 12.97 -9.64 12.46
N TYR A 285 12.89 -10.09 13.71
CA TYR A 285 13.89 -9.86 14.75
C TYR A 285 14.30 -11.20 15.38
N THR A 286 15.49 -11.25 15.91
CA THR A 286 15.98 -12.42 16.67
C THR A 286 16.00 -12.08 18.15
N ALA A 287 15.49 -12.97 19.01
CA ALA A 287 15.58 -12.78 20.44
C ALA A 287 17.05 -12.85 20.88
N GLN A 288 17.48 -11.95 21.77
CA GLN A 288 18.85 -11.90 22.26
C GLN A 288 19.29 -13.24 22.85
N GLY A 289 20.47 -13.75 22.42
CA GLY A 289 20.99 -15.01 22.87
C GLY A 289 20.20 -16.25 22.42
N SER A 290 19.38 -16.14 21.39
CA SER A 290 18.52 -17.19 20.86
C SER A 290 18.57 -17.23 19.33
N THR A 291 18.06 -18.31 18.74
CA THR A 291 17.75 -18.41 17.30
C THR A 291 16.26 -18.17 17.00
N ALA A 292 15.44 -17.95 18.05
CA ALA A 292 14.02 -17.72 17.88
C ALA A 292 13.76 -16.36 17.22
N THR A 293 12.92 -16.35 16.17
CA THR A 293 12.51 -15.14 15.48
C THR A 293 11.18 -14.63 16.00
N VAL A 294 11.02 -13.31 15.99
CA VAL A 294 9.80 -12.60 16.38
C VAL A 294 9.45 -11.59 15.29
N ASN A 295 8.19 -11.55 14.93
CA ASN A 295 7.66 -10.69 13.91
C ASN A 295 7.14 -9.38 14.53
N ASP A 296 7.56 -8.23 14.02
CA ASP A 296 7.08 -6.89 14.40
C ASP A 296 6.85 -6.71 15.93
N PRO A 297 7.89 -6.89 16.78
CA PRO A 297 7.71 -6.82 18.22
C PRO A 297 7.31 -5.39 18.64
N ARG A 298 6.44 -5.28 19.67
CA ARG A 298 6.01 -3.97 20.21
C ARG A 298 7.16 -3.07 20.67
N ASN A 299 8.27 -3.67 21.11
CA ASN A 299 9.49 -2.97 21.49
C ASN A 299 10.69 -3.66 20.82
N PRO A 300 11.06 -3.22 19.59
CA PRO A 300 12.14 -3.85 18.84
C PRO A 300 13.52 -3.72 19.52
N ASN A 301 13.70 -2.77 20.43
CA ASN A 301 14.97 -2.57 21.14
C ASN A 301 15.32 -3.70 22.13
N ASN A 302 14.38 -4.59 22.44
CA ASN A 302 14.62 -5.77 23.27
C ASN A 302 15.14 -6.99 22.46
N TYR A 303 15.40 -6.80 21.17
CA TYR A 303 15.84 -7.85 20.25
C TYR A 303 17.12 -7.43 19.55
N GLU A 304 17.80 -8.39 18.92
CA GLU A 304 18.87 -8.07 17.99
C GLU A 304 18.29 -7.21 16.85
N PRO A 305 19.12 -6.35 16.22
CA PRO A 305 18.65 -5.52 15.12
C PRO A 305 17.95 -6.35 14.04
N GLY A 306 16.73 -5.91 13.69
CA GLY A 306 15.86 -6.61 12.75
C GLY A 306 16.23 -6.36 11.30
N ARG A 307 15.59 -7.11 10.43
CA ARG A 307 15.71 -6.96 8.98
C ARG A 307 14.33 -6.93 8.34
N ALA A 308 14.27 -6.31 7.17
CA ALA A 308 13.09 -6.42 6.32
C ALA A 308 12.82 -7.89 5.99
N ASN A 309 11.58 -8.21 5.90
CA ASN A 309 11.12 -9.54 5.68
C ASN A 309 10.97 -9.79 4.17
N VAL A 310 11.40 -10.96 3.64
CA VAL A 310 11.43 -11.26 2.19
C VAL A 310 10.74 -12.58 1.91
N TYR A 311 9.71 -12.58 1.06
CA TYR A 311 9.08 -13.79 0.49
C TYR A 311 9.68 -14.16 -0.86
N GLU A 312 9.54 -15.40 -1.25
CA GLU A 312 9.58 -15.73 -2.66
C GLU A 312 8.45 -14.99 -3.40
N GLN A 313 8.63 -14.69 -4.69
CA GLN A 313 7.69 -13.89 -5.50
C GLN A 313 6.23 -14.37 -5.39
N ASN A 314 5.99 -15.66 -5.36
CA ASN A 314 4.65 -16.24 -5.23
C ASN A 314 4.34 -16.75 -3.81
N GLY A 315 5.25 -16.50 -2.86
CA GLY A 315 5.12 -16.91 -1.46
C GLY A 315 4.20 -16.00 -0.65
N GLY A 316 4.11 -16.25 0.64
CA GLY A 316 3.35 -15.44 1.57
C GLY A 316 1.87 -15.30 1.25
N ARG A 317 1.18 -14.52 2.06
CA ARG A 317 -0.27 -14.28 1.91
C ARG A 317 -0.65 -13.28 0.81
N GLY A 318 0.28 -12.44 0.39
CA GLY A 318 0.00 -11.26 -0.43
C GLY A 318 -0.56 -10.08 0.37
N GLU A 319 -0.77 -8.97 -0.32
CA GLU A 319 -1.24 -7.71 0.22
C GLU A 319 -2.69 -7.47 -0.20
N ASP A 320 -3.58 -7.15 0.78
CA ASP A 320 -4.99 -6.90 0.50
C ASP A 320 -5.19 -5.46 0.04
N VAL A 321 -5.85 -5.31 -1.10
CA VAL A 321 -6.18 -4.03 -1.72
C VAL A 321 -7.70 -3.91 -1.82
N THR A 322 -8.30 -2.95 -1.11
CA THR A 322 -9.74 -2.66 -1.26
C THR A 322 -10.03 -2.27 -2.69
N LEU A 323 -10.99 -2.94 -3.32
CA LEU A 323 -11.42 -2.66 -4.69
C LEU A 323 -11.96 -1.24 -4.81
N ILE A 324 -11.57 -0.54 -5.86
CA ILE A 324 -12.08 0.82 -6.13
C ILE A 324 -13.61 0.83 -6.33
N SER A 325 -14.19 -0.27 -6.77
CA SER A 325 -15.64 -0.43 -6.95
C SER A 325 -16.44 -0.22 -5.66
N GLU A 326 -15.83 -0.42 -4.49
CA GLU A 326 -16.49 -0.21 -3.19
C GLU A 326 -16.79 1.27 -2.89
N VAL A 327 -16.07 2.18 -3.53
CA VAL A 327 -16.15 3.61 -3.26
C VAL A 327 -16.33 4.46 -4.52
N GLN A 328 -16.15 3.90 -5.71
CA GLN A 328 -16.15 4.63 -7.00
C GLN A 328 -17.38 5.49 -7.25
N ALA A 329 -18.56 5.10 -6.74
CA ALA A 329 -19.80 5.85 -6.91
C ALA A 329 -19.79 7.20 -6.18
N LEU A 330 -18.90 7.39 -5.21
CA LEU A 330 -18.72 8.62 -4.43
C LEU A 330 -17.61 9.53 -4.97
N ILE A 331 -16.84 9.04 -5.94
CA ILE A 331 -15.72 9.76 -6.56
C ILE A 331 -16.17 10.29 -7.91
N PRO A 332 -16.16 11.63 -8.12
CA PRO A 332 -16.53 12.23 -9.39
C PRO A 332 -15.53 11.82 -10.49
N ALA A 333 -15.98 11.81 -11.74
CA ALA A 333 -15.07 11.64 -12.87
C ALA A 333 -14.06 12.80 -12.91
N THR A 334 -12.80 12.48 -13.20
CA THR A 334 -11.70 13.44 -13.25
C THR A 334 -11.36 13.81 -14.70
N GLU A 335 -10.72 14.97 -14.90
CA GLU A 335 -10.16 15.35 -16.20
C GLU A 335 -9.14 14.31 -16.71
N MET A 336 -8.41 13.71 -15.80
CA MET A 336 -7.47 12.64 -16.13
C MET A 336 -8.19 11.38 -16.65
N GLU A 337 -9.36 11.01 -16.08
CA GLU A 337 -10.16 9.91 -16.63
C GLU A 337 -10.56 10.20 -18.07
N ALA A 338 -11.07 11.40 -18.35
CA ALA A 338 -11.45 11.81 -19.70
C ALA A 338 -10.26 11.81 -20.67
N ALA A 339 -9.08 12.26 -20.23
CA ALA A 339 -7.89 12.26 -21.05
C ALA A 339 -7.41 10.83 -21.40
N LEU A 340 -7.45 9.92 -20.44
CA LEU A 340 -7.09 8.50 -20.66
C LEU A 340 -8.09 7.79 -21.58
N ASP A 341 -9.39 8.06 -21.47
CA ASP A 341 -10.44 7.51 -22.35
C ASP A 341 -10.26 7.98 -23.79
N ASN A 342 -9.98 9.27 -23.99
CA ASN A 342 -9.68 9.82 -25.31
C ASN A 342 -8.44 9.22 -25.95
N ALA A 343 -7.37 9.04 -25.15
CA ALA A 343 -6.14 8.39 -25.62
C ALA A 343 -6.36 6.93 -26.01
N GLY A 344 -7.16 6.18 -25.24
CA GLY A 344 -7.56 4.80 -25.54
C GLY A 344 -8.39 4.69 -26.82
N SER A 345 -9.33 5.61 -27.04
CA SER A 345 -10.16 5.67 -28.23
C SER A 345 -9.35 5.92 -29.51
N LEU A 346 -8.35 6.80 -29.45
CA LEU A 346 -7.45 7.09 -30.57
C LEU A 346 -6.55 5.90 -30.95
N ARG A 347 -6.20 5.01 -29.98
CA ARG A 347 -5.47 3.77 -30.23
C ARG A 347 -6.30 2.74 -30.96
N GLY A 348 -7.55 2.54 -30.52
CA GLY A 348 -8.47 1.62 -31.21
C GLY A 348 -8.70 1.96 -32.67
N GLN A 349 -8.58 3.24 -33.04
CA GLN A 349 -8.72 3.71 -34.41
C GLN A 349 -7.46 3.55 -35.29
N ARG A 350 -6.26 3.44 -34.69
CA ARG A 350 -4.98 3.41 -35.42
C ARG A 350 -4.33 2.03 -35.54
N GLY A 351 -4.92 0.99 -34.96
CA GLY A 351 -4.50 -0.42 -35.17
C GLY A 351 -3.03 -0.76 -34.83
N GLY A 352 -2.36 0.02 -34.01
CA GLY A 352 -0.98 -0.22 -33.64
C GLY A 352 -0.50 0.62 -32.47
N SER A 353 0.15 -0.02 -31.51
CA SER A 353 0.56 0.57 -30.24
C SER A 353 1.52 1.75 -30.34
N PRO A 354 1.34 2.79 -29.54
CA PRO A 354 2.20 3.05 -28.39
C PRO A 354 1.41 3.28 -27.10
N ARG A 355 2.02 2.98 -25.94
CA ARG A 355 1.40 3.17 -24.60
C ARG A 355 1.14 4.65 -24.30
N PRO A 356 0.00 5.04 -23.70
CA PRO A 356 -0.23 6.43 -23.32
C PRO A 356 0.63 6.82 -22.13
N VAL A 357 1.25 7.98 -22.26
CA VAL A 357 1.83 8.69 -21.12
C VAL A 357 0.77 9.67 -20.61
N PRO A 358 0.54 9.79 -19.29
CA PRO A 358 -0.34 10.80 -18.74
C PRO A 358 0.05 12.21 -19.20
N ALA A 359 -0.96 13.06 -19.48
CA ALA A 359 -0.72 14.44 -19.90
C ALA A 359 0.13 15.21 -18.88
N VAL A 360 1.12 15.94 -19.35
CA VAL A 360 1.98 16.79 -18.51
C VAL A 360 1.25 18.11 -18.26
N TYR A 361 1.01 18.44 -17.00
CA TYR A 361 0.53 19.75 -16.59
C TYR A 361 1.67 20.79 -16.66
N THR A 362 1.46 21.89 -17.38
CA THR A 362 2.39 23.03 -17.42
C THR A 362 1.79 24.18 -16.63
N PRO A 363 2.38 24.66 -15.52
CA PRO A 363 1.85 25.83 -14.80
C PRO A 363 2.12 27.11 -15.60
N GLY A 364 1.10 27.92 -15.82
CA GLY A 364 1.24 29.29 -16.29
C GLY A 364 0.30 29.68 -17.42
N GLN A 365 -0.61 30.55 -17.05
CA GLN A 365 -1.65 31.25 -17.85
C GLN A 365 -3.00 30.52 -17.91
N GLY A 366 -3.90 30.96 -17.12
CA GLY A 366 -5.37 31.02 -17.09
C GLY A 366 -6.20 30.19 -18.09
N GLY A 367 -5.80 28.98 -18.44
CA GLY A 367 -6.54 28.07 -19.29
C GLY A 367 -5.86 26.72 -19.31
N TYR A 368 -6.58 25.67 -18.95
CA TYR A 368 -6.08 24.30 -18.98
C TYR A 368 -5.97 23.85 -20.44
N SER A 369 -4.73 23.74 -20.94
CA SER A 369 -4.46 23.10 -22.23
C SER A 369 -3.77 21.77 -21.98
N VAL A 370 -4.45 20.67 -22.23
CA VAL A 370 -3.87 19.31 -22.18
C VAL A 370 -3.28 19.02 -23.55
N GLN A 371 -1.97 19.10 -23.68
CA GLN A 371 -1.29 18.57 -24.87
C GLN A 371 -0.74 17.17 -24.55
N PRO A 372 -1.11 16.14 -25.33
CA PRO A 372 -0.52 14.81 -25.17
C PRO A 372 0.94 14.84 -25.69
N ALA A 373 1.90 14.59 -24.81
CA ALA A 373 3.28 14.37 -25.22
C ALA A 373 3.41 12.97 -25.82
N LEU A 374 3.64 12.91 -27.13
CA LEU A 374 4.01 11.67 -27.82
C LEU A 374 5.49 11.36 -27.51
N TYR A 375 5.73 10.36 -26.68
CA TYR A 375 7.06 9.82 -26.47
C TYR A 375 7.24 8.61 -27.39
N THR A 376 8.15 8.70 -28.35
CA THR A 376 8.63 7.54 -29.12
C THR A 376 9.72 6.84 -28.30
N VAL A 377 9.45 5.62 -27.88
CA VAL A 377 10.48 4.74 -27.29
C VAL A 377 11.40 4.30 -28.44
N PRO A 378 12.73 4.46 -28.33
CA PRO A 378 13.65 3.88 -29.31
C PRO A 378 13.51 2.36 -29.28
N GLU A 379 13.44 1.73 -30.45
CA GLU A 379 13.47 0.27 -30.57
C GLU A 379 14.75 -0.29 -29.94
N PRO A 380 14.68 -1.43 -29.24
CA PRO A 380 15.89 -2.11 -28.77
C PRO A 380 16.71 -2.54 -30.00
N SER A 381 17.95 -2.08 -30.06
CA SER A 381 18.91 -2.47 -31.09
C SER A 381 19.07 -4.00 -31.09
N ALA A 382 18.94 -4.61 -32.26
CA ALA A 382 19.16 -6.04 -32.47
C ALA A 382 20.55 -6.45 -31.96
N PRO A 383 20.74 -7.62 -31.37
CA PRO A 383 22.02 -8.09 -30.89
C PRO A 383 22.97 -8.27 -32.11
N GLN A 384 24.14 -7.64 -32.03
CA GLN A 384 25.20 -7.80 -33.02
C GLN A 384 25.76 -9.23 -32.95
N PRO A 385 26.07 -9.89 -34.09
CA PRO A 385 26.65 -11.23 -34.08
C PRO A 385 28.06 -11.17 -33.49
N ILE A 386 28.35 -12.06 -32.56
CA ILE A 386 29.68 -12.29 -31.99
C ILE A 386 30.50 -13.00 -33.08
N SER A 387 31.56 -12.35 -33.54
CA SER A 387 32.59 -13.01 -34.38
C SER A 387 33.42 -13.94 -33.49
N ILE A 388 33.53 -15.19 -33.92
CA ILE A 388 34.44 -16.21 -33.36
C ILE A 388 35.87 -15.90 -33.79
#